data_8b46092bb9748a10debee34f67357695
#
_entry.id   8b46092bb9748a10debee34f67357695
#
_cell.length_a   1.000
_cell.length_b   1.000
_cell.length_c   1.000
_cell.angle_alpha   90.00
_cell.angle_beta   90.00
_cell.angle_gamma   90.00
#
_symmetry.space_group_name_H-M   'P 1'
#
loop_
_entity.id
_entity.type
_entity.pdbx_description
1 polymer ?
#
loop_
_entity_poly.entity_id
_entity_poly.type
_entity_poly.pdbx_seq_one_letter_code
_entity_poly.pdbx_strand_id
1 'polypeptide(L)'
;NERNVKNRHPERNKETGDLLKSKKTCPEETVYQIGTLDNHVPPELLIEIVTEFMEIANERFGSHVHILNWALHLDESTPHIHERHVFDCENQYGEIAPQQEKALEALGFELPEPEKPVGRKNNRKMTFDSACRVLLFDVAKKHGLQLEEEPEYGGRAYLEKQDYILSVSYTHLRAHET
;
A
#
# COMPACT_ATOMS: atom_id res chain seq x y z
N ASN A 1 5.53 -10.68 24.53
CA ASN A 1 6.63 -11.05 25.46
C ASN A 1 6.11 -11.79 26.68
N GLU A 2 5.01 -11.36 27.29
CA GLU A 2 4.40 -12.02 28.48
C GLU A 2 4.08 -13.50 28.23
N ARG A 3 3.49 -13.81 27.06
CA ARG A 3 3.18 -15.18 26.67
C ARG A 3 4.43 -16.05 26.56
N ASN A 4 5.53 -15.53 26.04
CA ASN A 4 6.78 -16.28 25.92
C ASN A 4 7.32 -16.64 27.32
N VAL A 5 7.22 -15.70 28.27
CA VAL A 5 7.61 -15.96 29.67
C VAL A 5 6.71 -17.02 30.30
N LYS A 6 5.38 -16.90 30.11
CA LYS A 6 4.42 -17.89 30.61
C LYS A 6 4.65 -19.28 30.03
N ASN A 7 5.04 -19.38 28.77
CA ASN A 7 5.33 -20.63 28.10
C ASN A 7 6.79 -21.10 28.28
N ARG A 8 7.55 -20.47 29.20
CA ARG A 8 8.97 -20.79 29.50
C ARG A 8 9.92 -20.62 28.31
N HIS A 9 9.63 -19.67 27.44
CA HIS A 9 10.45 -19.29 26.27
C HIS A 9 10.82 -17.81 26.29
N PRO A 10 11.41 -17.27 27.38
CA PRO A 10 11.77 -15.84 27.45
C PRO A 10 12.81 -15.43 26.39
N GLU A 11 13.62 -16.38 25.90
CA GLU A 11 14.58 -16.16 24.82
C GLU A 11 13.94 -15.73 23.49
N ARG A 12 12.63 -15.92 23.34
CA ARG A 12 11.85 -15.49 22.16
C ARG A 12 11.28 -14.07 22.31
N ASN A 13 11.49 -13.43 23.45
CA ASN A 13 11.08 -12.05 23.64
C ASN A 13 11.85 -11.16 22.69
N LYS A 14 11.15 -10.12 22.20
CA LYS A 14 11.74 -9.12 21.31
C LYS A 14 11.61 -7.76 21.94
N GLU A 15 12.65 -6.97 21.82
CA GLU A 15 12.67 -5.57 22.16
C GLU A 15 12.30 -4.71 20.93
N THR A 16 12.02 -3.43 21.15
CA THR A 16 11.70 -2.49 20.07
C THR A 16 12.80 -2.46 19.00
N GLY A 17 14.06 -2.53 19.40
CA GLY A 17 15.20 -2.57 18.48
C GLY A 17 15.23 -3.81 17.56
N ASP A 18 14.75 -4.96 18.05
CA ASP A 18 14.64 -6.19 17.25
C ASP A 18 13.49 -6.09 16.25
N LEU A 19 12.38 -5.46 16.67
CA LEU A 19 11.23 -5.21 15.82
C LEU A 19 11.60 -4.28 14.68
N LEU A 20 12.30 -3.18 14.95
CA LEU A 20 12.73 -2.21 13.94
C LEU A 20 13.70 -2.82 12.90
N LYS A 21 14.46 -3.84 13.26
CA LYS A 21 15.37 -4.56 12.36
C LYS A 21 14.67 -5.69 11.58
N SER A 22 13.47 -6.05 11.97
CA SER A 22 12.74 -7.15 11.35
C SER A 22 12.14 -6.71 10.02
N LYS A 23 12.40 -7.45 8.95
CA LYS A 23 11.74 -7.23 7.65
C LYS A 23 10.22 -7.38 7.69
N LYS A 24 9.67 -8.02 8.73
CA LYS A 24 8.22 -8.22 8.92
C LYS A 24 7.53 -7.05 9.63
N THR A 25 8.29 -6.23 10.33
CA THR A 25 7.79 -5.14 11.18
C THR A 25 8.26 -3.78 10.72
N CYS A 26 9.18 -3.74 9.75
CA CYS A 26 9.65 -2.49 9.17
C CYS A 26 8.48 -1.79 8.46
N PRO A 27 8.20 -0.51 8.74
CA PRO A 27 7.22 0.23 7.95
C PRO A 27 7.58 0.19 6.48
N GLU A 28 6.57 0.05 5.65
CA GLU A 28 6.72 0.26 4.20
C GLU A 28 6.66 1.76 3.90
N GLU A 29 7.30 2.16 2.83
CA GLU A 29 7.28 3.53 2.34
C GLU A 29 6.71 3.54 0.92
N THR A 30 5.76 4.46 0.70
CA THR A 30 5.21 4.75 -0.63
C THR A 30 5.55 6.19 -1.00
N VAL A 31 5.93 6.39 -2.25
CA VAL A 31 6.19 7.71 -2.81
C VAL A 31 5.06 8.08 -3.77
N TYR A 32 4.41 9.21 -3.51
CA TYR A 32 3.36 9.77 -4.36
C TYR A 32 3.91 10.96 -5.12
N GLN A 33 3.93 10.84 -6.44
CA GLN A 33 4.34 11.89 -7.37
C GLN A 33 3.35 11.92 -8.53
N ILE A 34 2.95 13.10 -8.97
CA ILE A 34 2.07 13.29 -10.13
C ILE A 34 2.80 14.15 -11.16
N GLY A 35 3.10 13.55 -12.30
CA GLY A 35 3.84 14.15 -13.38
C GLY A 35 5.34 13.82 -13.37
N THR A 36 6.07 14.55 -14.22
CA THR A 36 7.50 14.37 -14.47
C THR A 36 8.27 15.62 -14.07
N LEU A 37 9.60 15.61 -14.26
CA LEU A 37 10.45 16.78 -14.03
C LEU A 37 9.96 18.03 -14.79
N ASP A 38 9.55 17.87 -16.04
CA ASP A 38 9.16 18.97 -16.93
C ASP A 38 7.68 19.33 -16.84
N ASN A 39 6.86 18.45 -16.29
CA ASN A 39 5.41 18.62 -16.19
C ASN A 39 4.85 17.92 -14.95
N HIS A 40 4.88 18.60 -13.83
CA HIS A 40 4.36 18.11 -12.54
C HIS A 40 3.27 19.04 -12.00
N VAL A 41 2.46 18.54 -11.09
CA VAL A 41 1.47 19.33 -10.38
C VAL A 41 2.13 20.26 -9.35
N PRO A 42 1.55 21.43 -9.06
CA PRO A 42 2.00 22.28 -7.96
C PRO A 42 1.93 21.55 -6.62
N PRO A 43 2.83 21.85 -5.67
CA PRO A 43 2.85 21.20 -4.35
C PRO A 43 1.51 21.24 -3.61
N GLU A 44 0.80 22.35 -3.68
CA GLU A 44 -0.49 22.56 -3.03
C GLU A 44 -1.54 21.57 -3.56
N LEU A 45 -1.61 21.41 -4.88
CA LEU A 45 -2.53 20.46 -5.51
C LEU A 45 -2.13 19.01 -5.22
N LEU A 46 -0.83 18.71 -5.17
CA LEU A 46 -0.36 17.38 -4.76
C LEU A 46 -0.81 17.05 -3.33
N ILE A 47 -0.69 18.00 -2.40
CA ILE A 47 -1.13 17.82 -1.01
C ILE A 47 -2.64 17.55 -0.96
N GLU A 48 -3.46 18.34 -1.66
CA GLU A 48 -4.92 18.18 -1.68
C GLU A 48 -5.31 16.79 -2.19
N ILE A 49 -4.76 16.37 -3.33
CA ILE A 49 -5.02 15.06 -3.94
C ILE A 49 -4.60 13.91 -3.02
N VAL A 50 -3.37 13.95 -2.49
CA VAL A 50 -2.84 12.87 -1.67
C VAL A 50 -3.54 12.81 -0.31
N THR A 51 -3.92 13.96 0.27
CA THR A 51 -4.69 13.99 1.52
C THR A 51 -6.07 13.35 1.34
N GLU A 52 -6.82 13.72 0.29
CA GLU A 52 -8.11 13.10 -0.02
C GLU A 52 -7.95 11.59 -0.30
N PHE A 53 -6.93 11.20 -1.05
CA PHE A 53 -6.61 9.78 -1.27
C PHE A 53 -6.37 9.04 0.05
N MET A 54 -5.57 9.60 0.97
CA MET A 54 -5.27 8.99 2.28
C MET A 54 -6.52 8.86 3.15
N GLU A 55 -7.43 9.83 3.12
CA GLU A 55 -8.72 9.77 3.83
C GLU A 55 -9.56 8.60 3.31
N ILE A 56 -9.75 8.49 2.00
CA ILE A 56 -10.50 7.39 1.39
C ILE A 56 -9.80 6.04 1.65
N ALA A 57 -8.48 5.98 1.52
CA ALA A 57 -7.72 4.76 1.81
C ALA A 57 -7.86 4.34 3.27
N ASN A 58 -7.85 5.29 4.21
CA ASN A 58 -8.07 5.01 5.62
C ASN A 58 -9.50 4.51 5.91
N GLU A 59 -10.52 5.07 5.26
CA GLU A 59 -11.90 4.57 5.38
C GLU A 59 -12.03 3.12 4.88
N ARG A 60 -11.39 2.79 3.75
CA ARG A 60 -11.48 1.48 3.12
C ARG A 60 -10.59 0.42 3.76
N PHE A 61 -9.38 0.79 4.14
CA PHE A 61 -8.32 -0.17 4.52
C PHE A 61 -7.82 0.01 5.94
N GLY A 62 -8.23 1.06 6.66
CA GLY A 62 -7.71 1.45 7.98
C GLY A 62 -7.94 0.43 9.09
N SER A 63 -8.77 -0.60 8.85
CA SER A 63 -8.86 -1.75 9.77
C SER A 63 -7.58 -2.57 9.85
N HIS A 64 -6.73 -2.53 8.81
CA HIS A 64 -5.51 -3.34 8.69
C HIS A 64 -4.30 -2.60 8.10
N VAL A 65 -4.49 -1.37 7.62
CA VAL A 65 -3.42 -0.53 7.05
C VAL A 65 -3.36 0.76 7.83
N HIS A 66 -2.25 1.01 8.51
CA HIS A 66 -2.09 2.17 9.39
C HIS A 66 -1.02 3.11 8.87
N ILE A 67 -1.43 4.29 8.42
CA ILE A 67 -0.52 5.36 8.02
C ILE A 67 0.13 5.92 9.30
N LEU A 68 1.45 5.91 9.35
CA LEU A 68 2.23 6.37 10.50
C LEU A 68 2.57 7.86 10.39
N ASN A 69 3.05 8.26 9.22
CA ASN A 69 3.37 9.65 8.91
C ASN A 69 3.53 9.83 7.39
N TRP A 70 3.55 11.08 6.97
CA TRP A 70 3.96 11.48 5.62
C TRP A 70 4.71 12.81 5.64
N ALA A 71 5.52 13.04 4.62
CA ALA A 71 6.29 14.28 4.44
C ALA A 71 6.30 14.70 2.96
N LEU A 72 6.07 15.98 2.71
CA LEU A 72 6.23 16.59 1.39
C LEU A 72 7.70 16.98 1.20
N HIS A 73 8.30 16.55 0.11
CA HIS A 73 9.64 16.90 -0.32
C HIS A 73 9.58 17.92 -1.45
N LEU A 74 10.27 19.04 -1.27
CA LEU A 74 10.39 20.16 -2.22
C LEU A 74 11.83 20.50 -2.56
N ASP A 75 12.77 19.78 -1.98
CA ASP A 75 14.21 19.95 -2.17
C ASP A 75 14.77 19.20 -3.38
N GLU A 76 13.93 18.38 -4.01
CA GLU A 76 14.23 17.69 -5.25
C GLU A 76 13.49 18.34 -6.45
N SER A 77 13.82 17.87 -7.65
CA SER A 77 13.34 18.48 -8.91
C SER A 77 11.83 18.41 -9.12
N THR A 78 11.15 17.48 -8.47
CA THR A 78 9.72 17.25 -8.59
C THR A 78 9.09 17.11 -7.21
N PRO A 79 8.02 17.86 -6.88
CA PRO A 79 7.30 17.69 -5.63
C PRO A 79 6.79 16.26 -5.48
N HIS A 80 7.06 15.65 -4.32
CA HIS A 80 6.57 14.31 -4.02
C HIS A 80 6.37 14.13 -2.52
N ILE A 81 5.53 13.15 -2.17
CA ILE A 81 5.18 12.84 -0.78
C ILE A 81 5.69 11.44 -0.47
N HIS A 82 6.49 11.32 0.60
CA HIS A 82 6.82 10.05 1.24
C HIS A 82 5.80 9.75 2.32
N GLU A 83 5.17 8.61 2.25
CA GLU A 83 4.22 8.12 3.24
C GLU A 83 4.71 6.80 3.80
N ARG A 84 4.57 6.59 5.11
CA ARG A 84 4.94 5.35 5.77
C ARG A 84 3.74 4.71 6.45
N HIS A 85 3.58 3.42 6.22
CA HIS A 85 2.50 2.62 6.78
C HIS A 85 2.96 1.25 7.27
N VAL A 86 2.09 0.61 8.04
CA VAL A 86 2.25 -0.77 8.48
C VAL A 86 0.96 -1.54 8.23
N PHE A 87 1.12 -2.84 8.00
CA PHE A 87 0.00 -3.78 7.91
C PHE A 87 -0.07 -4.62 9.17
N ASP A 88 -1.25 -4.78 9.75
CA ASP A 88 -1.44 -5.67 10.87
C ASP A 88 -2.66 -6.58 10.71
N CYS A 89 -2.60 -7.69 11.40
CA CYS A 89 -3.71 -8.62 11.50
C CYS A 89 -3.58 -9.47 12.76
N GLU A 90 -4.68 -10.01 13.22
CA GLU A 90 -4.69 -10.95 14.34
C GLU A 90 -3.93 -12.24 13.98
N ASN A 91 -3.01 -12.63 14.83
CA ASN A 91 -2.28 -13.87 14.69
C ASN A 91 -3.07 -15.08 15.23
N GLN A 92 -2.53 -16.29 15.08
CA GLN A 92 -3.18 -17.52 15.57
C GLN A 92 -3.43 -17.57 17.10
N TYR A 93 -2.99 -16.57 17.85
CA TYR A 93 -3.11 -16.48 19.29
C TYR A 93 -4.04 -15.34 19.76
N GLY A 94 -4.74 -14.68 18.81
CA GLY A 94 -5.60 -13.54 19.09
C GLY A 94 -4.84 -12.23 19.39
N GLU A 95 -3.56 -12.12 18.97
CA GLU A 95 -2.78 -10.91 19.18
C GLU A 95 -2.60 -10.16 17.86
N ILE A 96 -2.79 -8.85 17.87
CA ILE A 96 -2.49 -8.00 16.72
C ILE A 96 -0.97 -7.99 16.48
N ALA A 97 -0.57 -8.27 15.27
CA ALA A 97 0.83 -8.31 14.87
C ALA A 97 1.00 -7.90 13.41
N PRO A 98 2.17 -7.34 13.02
CA PRO A 98 2.46 -7.02 11.64
C PRO A 98 2.42 -8.28 10.75
N GLN A 99 1.50 -8.31 9.79
CA GLN A 99 1.26 -9.45 8.91
C GLN A 99 0.63 -9.01 7.58
N GLN A 100 1.43 -8.49 6.66
CA GLN A 100 0.98 -7.91 5.39
C GLN A 100 0.04 -8.83 4.60
N GLU A 101 0.44 -10.08 4.29
CA GLU A 101 -0.38 -10.98 3.47
C GLU A 101 -1.74 -11.30 4.13
N LYS A 102 -1.77 -11.50 5.45
CA LYS A 102 -3.02 -11.77 6.16
C LYS A 102 -3.90 -10.53 6.28
N ALA A 103 -3.31 -9.36 6.50
CA ALA A 103 -4.01 -8.09 6.52
C ALA A 103 -4.72 -7.85 5.18
N LEU A 104 -4.00 -8.04 4.08
CA LEU A 104 -4.53 -7.86 2.73
C LEU A 104 -5.55 -8.94 2.36
N GLU A 105 -5.39 -10.18 2.83
CA GLU A 105 -6.40 -11.23 2.72
C GLU A 105 -7.68 -10.87 3.47
N ALA A 106 -7.57 -10.36 4.69
CA ALA A 106 -8.71 -9.92 5.50
C ALA A 106 -9.46 -8.73 4.86
N LEU A 107 -8.73 -7.87 4.14
CA LEU A 107 -9.30 -6.79 3.32
C LEU A 107 -9.90 -7.28 2.00
N GLY A 108 -9.82 -8.57 1.68
CA GLY A 108 -10.41 -9.18 0.48
C GLY A 108 -9.54 -9.09 -0.77
N PHE A 109 -8.27 -8.71 -0.67
CA PHE A 109 -7.37 -8.72 -1.82
C PHE A 109 -6.96 -10.14 -2.19
N GLU A 110 -7.08 -10.47 -3.46
CA GLU A 110 -6.67 -11.76 -4.01
C GLU A 110 -5.24 -11.73 -4.56
N LEU A 111 -4.66 -12.91 -4.75
CA LEU A 111 -3.39 -13.03 -5.47
C LEU A 111 -3.60 -12.72 -6.96
N PRO A 112 -2.61 -12.11 -7.64
CA PRO A 112 -2.66 -11.94 -9.10
C PRO A 112 -2.88 -13.25 -9.86
N GLU A 113 -2.35 -14.36 -9.35
CA GLU A 113 -2.50 -15.71 -9.88
C GLU A 113 -2.94 -16.64 -8.73
N PRO A 114 -4.27 -16.75 -8.47
CA PRO A 114 -4.80 -17.48 -7.29
C PRO A 114 -4.40 -18.96 -7.22
N GLU A 115 -4.18 -19.59 -8.38
CA GLU A 115 -3.76 -20.99 -8.51
C GLU A 115 -2.27 -21.22 -8.22
N LYS A 116 -1.48 -20.15 -8.10
CA LYS A 116 -0.05 -20.23 -7.78
C LYS A 116 0.23 -19.88 -6.31
N PRO A 117 1.28 -20.46 -5.73
CA PRO A 117 1.65 -20.12 -4.36
C PRO A 117 2.08 -18.65 -4.21
N VAL A 118 1.90 -18.12 -3.00
CA VAL A 118 2.40 -16.80 -2.61
C VAL A 118 3.92 -16.73 -2.79
N GLY A 119 4.40 -15.67 -3.39
CA GLY A 119 5.82 -15.45 -3.62
C GLY A 119 6.14 -14.02 -4.06
N ARG A 120 7.41 -13.75 -4.35
CA ARG A 120 7.88 -12.40 -4.73
C ARG A 120 7.12 -11.78 -5.90
N LYS A 121 6.66 -12.61 -6.85
CA LYS A 121 5.94 -12.15 -8.06
C LYS A 121 4.45 -12.51 -8.04
N ASN A 122 3.94 -13.01 -6.92
CA ASN A 122 2.54 -13.37 -6.76
C ASN A 122 2.16 -13.19 -5.28
N ASN A 123 1.76 -11.99 -4.91
CA ASN A 123 1.37 -11.63 -3.54
C ASN A 123 0.26 -10.56 -3.56
N ARG A 124 -0.48 -10.47 -2.47
CA ARG A 124 -1.62 -9.54 -2.36
C ARG A 124 -1.21 -8.07 -2.34
N LYS A 125 0.05 -7.77 -1.97
CA LYS A 125 0.57 -6.40 -2.04
C LYS A 125 0.53 -5.84 -3.47
N MET A 126 0.79 -6.68 -4.47
CA MET A 126 0.72 -6.24 -5.88
C MET A 126 -0.71 -5.81 -6.27
N THR A 127 -1.73 -6.54 -5.82
CA THR A 127 -3.13 -6.20 -6.07
C THR A 127 -3.55 -4.96 -5.27
N PHE A 128 -3.13 -4.87 -4.01
CA PHE A 128 -3.35 -3.69 -3.17
C PHE A 128 -2.72 -2.42 -3.76
N ASP A 129 -1.45 -2.48 -4.17
CA ASP A 129 -0.75 -1.33 -4.77
C ASP A 129 -1.44 -0.87 -6.06
N SER A 130 -1.93 -1.81 -6.85
CA SER A 130 -2.70 -1.52 -8.05
C SER A 130 -4.01 -0.82 -7.72
N ALA A 131 -4.74 -1.29 -6.69
CA ALA A 131 -5.97 -0.66 -6.23
C ALA A 131 -5.73 0.76 -5.69
N CYS A 132 -4.68 0.96 -4.91
CA CYS A 132 -4.28 2.29 -4.43
C CYS A 132 -3.93 3.23 -5.59
N ARG A 133 -3.25 2.72 -6.63
CA ARG A 133 -2.92 3.51 -7.82
C ARG A 133 -4.18 3.94 -8.58
N VAL A 134 -5.15 3.05 -8.77
CA VAL A 134 -6.43 3.38 -9.41
C VAL A 134 -7.18 4.43 -8.57
N LEU A 135 -7.24 4.24 -7.25
CA LEU A 135 -7.89 5.20 -6.36
C LEU A 135 -7.24 6.59 -6.45
N LEU A 136 -5.90 6.66 -6.39
CA LEU A 136 -5.18 7.93 -6.54
C LEU A 136 -5.45 8.59 -7.91
N PHE A 137 -5.52 7.79 -8.97
CA PHE A 137 -5.84 8.25 -10.31
C PHE A 137 -7.26 8.88 -10.37
N ASP A 138 -8.25 8.22 -9.78
CA ASP A 138 -9.64 8.69 -9.74
C ASP A 138 -9.75 9.99 -8.92
N VAL A 139 -9.07 10.08 -7.79
CA VAL A 139 -8.99 11.32 -7.00
C VAL A 139 -8.34 12.45 -7.80
N ALA A 140 -7.23 12.18 -8.47
CA ALA A 140 -6.56 13.18 -9.30
C ALA A 140 -7.44 13.67 -10.46
N LYS A 141 -8.20 12.80 -11.11
CA LYS A 141 -9.20 13.17 -12.12
C LYS A 141 -10.32 14.03 -11.52
N LYS A 142 -10.79 13.75 -10.32
CA LYS A 142 -11.78 14.56 -9.60
C LYS A 142 -11.28 15.98 -9.36
N HIS A 143 -9.98 16.17 -9.11
CA HIS A 143 -9.32 17.48 -9.00
C HIS A 143 -9.03 18.12 -10.37
N GLY A 144 -9.56 17.57 -11.46
CA GLY A 144 -9.51 18.17 -12.80
C GLY A 144 -8.23 17.84 -13.59
N LEU A 145 -7.39 16.93 -13.11
CA LEU A 145 -6.20 16.51 -13.84
C LEU A 145 -6.58 15.62 -15.04
N GLN A 146 -5.96 15.92 -16.18
CA GLN A 146 -6.03 15.06 -17.36
C GLN A 146 -4.79 14.16 -17.35
N LEU A 147 -4.97 12.95 -16.83
CA LEU A 147 -3.93 11.95 -16.76
C LEU A 147 -4.06 10.95 -17.92
N GLU A 148 -2.95 10.43 -18.40
CA GLU A 148 -2.96 9.35 -19.38
C GLU A 148 -3.57 8.09 -18.74
N GLU A 149 -4.56 7.49 -19.42
CA GLU A 149 -5.25 6.29 -18.94
C GLU A 149 -4.39 5.03 -19.10
N GLU A 150 -3.54 5.01 -20.13
CA GLU A 150 -2.59 3.93 -20.38
C GLU A 150 -1.33 4.13 -19.53
N PRO A 151 -0.98 3.20 -18.65
CA PRO A 151 0.23 3.32 -17.86
C PRO A 151 1.48 3.14 -18.72
N GLU A 152 2.40 4.11 -18.68
CA GLU A 152 3.73 3.94 -19.27
C GLU A 152 4.62 3.07 -18.37
N TYR A 153 5.03 1.92 -18.88
CA TYR A 153 5.94 1.01 -18.18
C TYR A 153 7.27 0.89 -18.90
N GLY A 154 8.36 0.94 -18.14
CA GLY A 154 9.72 0.85 -18.65
C GLY A 154 10.13 -0.51 -19.26
N GLY A 155 9.20 -1.46 -19.44
CA GLY A 155 9.51 -2.77 -20.04
C GLY A 155 8.28 -3.59 -20.42
N ARG A 156 8.26 -4.11 -21.64
CA ARG A 156 7.12 -4.83 -22.24
C ARG A 156 6.67 -6.09 -21.47
N ALA A 157 7.57 -6.81 -20.81
CA ALA A 157 7.24 -8.02 -20.05
C ALA A 157 6.44 -7.75 -18.75
N TYR A 158 6.36 -6.51 -18.32
CA TYR A 158 5.65 -6.08 -17.12
C TYR A 158 4.20 -5.63 -17.42
N LEU A 159 3.93 -5.24 -18.66
CA LEU A 159 2.65 -4.70 -19.11
C LEU A 159 1.49 -5.70 -18.97
N GLU A 160 1.62 -6.91 -19.49
CA GLU A 160 0.54 -7.90 -19.49
C GLU A 160 0.07 -8.27 -18.07
N LYS A 161 1.00 -8.32 -17.14
CA LYS A 161 0.69 -8.68 -15.75
C LYS A 161 0.05 -7.52 -14.96
N GLN A 162 0.39 -6.30 -15.29
CA GLN A 162 -0.18 -5.12 -14.64
C GLN A 162 -1.56 -4.75 -15.19
N ASP A 163 -1.83 -4.97 -16.45
CA ASP A 163 -3.16 -4.80 -17.04
C ASP A 163 -4.17 -5.74 -16.37
N TYR A 164 -3.77 -6.98 -16.11
CA TYR A 164 -4.57 -7.94 -15.34
C TYR A 164 -4.81 -7.44 -13.89
N ILE A 165 -3.76 -7.01 -13.19
CA ILE A 165 -3.85 -6.50 -11.82
C ILE A 165 -4.74 -5.25 -11.76
N LEU A 166 -4.63 -4.33 -12.71
CA LEU A 166 -5.49 -3.15 -12.80
C LEU A 166 -6.96 -3.54 -13.00
N SER A 167 -7.26 -4.49 -13.88
CA SER A 167 -8.63 -4.96 -14.13
C SER A 167 -9.27 -5.59 -12.89
N VAL A 168 -8.53 -6.42 -12.17
CA VAL A 168 -8.98 -7.07 -10.92
C VAL A 168 -9.17 -6.04 -9.81
N SER A 169 -8.25 -5.09 -9.66
CA SER A 169 -8.33 -4.03 -8.65
C SER A 169 -9.52 -3.09 -8.90
N TYR A 170 -9.81 -2.76 -10.14
CA TYR A 170 -10.97 -1.94 -10.50
C TYR A 170 -12.29 -2.62 -10.15
N THR A 171 -12.38 -3.93 -10.38
CA THR A 171 -13.54 -4.75 -10.01
C THR A 171 -13.71 -4.83 -8.49
N HIS A 172 -12.61 -4.98 -7.76
CA HIS A 172 -12.61 -5.02 -6.30
C HIS A 172 -13.05 -3.70 -5.67
N LEU A 173 -12.54 -2.57 -6.14
CA LEU A 173 -12.96 -1.24 -5.66
C LEU A 173 -14.45 -0.97 -5.87
N ARG A 174 -15.02 -1.37 -7.02
CA ARG A 174 -16.45 -1.23 -7.30
C ARG A 174 -17.34 -2.15 -6.47
N ALA A 175 -16.88 -3.34 -6.11
CA ALA A 175 -17.64 -4.29 -5.29
C ALA A 175 -17.89 -3.78 -3.86
N HIS A 176 -17.07 -2.84 -3.37
CA HIS A 176 -17.23 -2.21 -2.06
C HIS A 176 -18.12 -0.93 -2.08
N GLU A 177 -18.56 -0.47 -3.26
CA GLU A 177 -19.42 0.70 -3.43
C GLU A 177 -20.93 0.36 -3.48
N THR A 178 -21.28 -0.92 -3.40
CA THR A 178 -22.67 -1.44 -3.36
C THR A 178 -23.00 -2.03 -1.99
#